data_2e325d4abb8b3235c10c6e53a960ee00
#
_entry.id   2e325d4abb8b3235c10c6e53a960ee00
#
_cell.length_a   1.000
_cell.length_b   1.000
_cell.length_c   1.000
_cell.angle_alpha   90.00
_cell.angle_beta   90.00
_cell.angle_gamma   90.00
#
_symmetry.space_group_name_H-M   'P 1'
#
loop_
_entity.id
_entity.type
_entity.pdbx_description
1 polymer ?
#
loop_
_entity_poly.entity_id
_entity_poly.type
_entity_poly.pdbx_seq_one_letter_code
_entity_poly.pdbx_strand_id
1 'polypeptide(L)'
;MAAARTNPIAQPATPRIFLAPMSLKASSLSTRRQFLRGAGVMLGLPWFESVSSFGAPVVKGTPQAPRRLAVCFFGNGVNPHHWGASNGPNGLDLLQSLKPLEPIKNQVMVFKGLWNPTTVAGPGGHYPKMNLLSGLKVKQTTTDVEVGLTMDQIVAARVGRETPVASLAIGTEGPKYSTDSGYTSLYSAYLSWSSPTTPAPKEIYPQQAFDQLFDDGSKRARDKSVLDLVLGDAKSLRGKLSRRDGQKLDEYLASVRDLEQRIARAEQLNAAEAETRGWRPSVTTPWLQRPASGIPAQQEEHVRLMLDIMVLAFQMDRTRVITNMLTNDLSNMNFGFIGVKGGQHELSHHANDAERLAGYQKSNEFMVQVWSEALQKMQATQEGERTLLENSMVLLTSSLFDGNAHDSTQLPLVLAGGGGGTLRGGRAFEFDKKDENRKLCRLHLALMERMGVRTERFGDADKPLPDLV
;
A
#
# COMPACT_ATOMS: atom_id res chain seq x y z
N MET A 1 16.43 60.98 -23.13
CA MET A 1 15.68 60.51 -24.31
C MET A 1 16.43 59.40 -24.96
N ALA A 2 16.04 58.15 -24.78
CA ALA A 2 16.34 56.98 -25.65
C ALA A 2 15.44 55.86 -25.19
N ALA A 3 14.47 55.51 -26.01
CA ALA A 3 13.48 54.45 -25.78
C ALA A 3 14.08 53.09 -26.06
N ALA A 4 14.02 52.19 -25.10
CA ALA A 4 14.38 50.76 -25.27
C ALA A 4 13.17 50.00 -25.84
N ARG A 5 13.35 49.38 -27.00
CA ARG A 5 12.38 48.49 -27.66
C ARG A 5 12.45 47.12 -27.02
N THR A 6 11.33 46.62 -26.51
CA THR A 6 11.15 45.24 -26.06
C THR A 6 10.78 44.36 -27.25
N ASN A 7 11.56 43.29 -27.48
CA ASN A 7 11.24 42.21 -28.40
C ASN A 7 10.27 41.22 -27.75
N PRO A 8 9.26 40.71 -28.48
CA PRO A 8 8.36 39.69 -27.97
C PRO A 8 9.01 38.26 -28.08
N ILE A 9 8.89 37.51 -27.01
CA ILE A 9 9.32 36.11 -26.91
C ILE A 9 8.35 35.23 -27.72
N ALA A 10 8.90 34.46 -28.66
CA ALA A 10 8.17 33.50 -29.49
C ALA A 10 7.77 32.28 -28.64
N GLN A 11 6.52 31.85 -28.72
CA GLN A 11 6.00 30.63 -28.15
C GLN A 11 6.40 29.44 -29.04
N PRO A 12 6.73 28.24 -28.45
CA PRO A 12 7.03 27.04 -29.22
C PRO A 12 5.76 26.41 -29.78
N ALA A 13 5.84 26.02 -31.06
CA ALA A 13 4.78 25.38 -31.84
C ALA A 13 4.50 23.94 -31.35
N THR A 14 3.22 23.61 -31.17
CA THR A 14 2.70 22.27 -30.88
C THR A 14 2.75 21.39 -32.13
N PRO A 15 3.25 20.15 -32.08
CA PRO A 15 3.22 19.23 -33.23
C PRO A 15 1.81 18.70 -33.46
N ARG A 16 1.28 18.88 -34.66
CA ARG A 16 0.04 18.25 -35.13
C ARG A 16 0.33 16.81 -35.57
N ILE A 17 -0.29 15.85 -34.90
CA ILE A 17 -0.30 14.45 -35.33
C ILE A 17 -1.43 14.24 -36.33
N PHE A 18 -1.09 13.88 -37.57
CA PHE A 18 -2.05 13.44 -38.58
C PHE A 18 -2.41 11.97 -38.33
N LEU A 19 -3.68 11.71 -38.00
CA LEU A 19 -4.27 10.37 -37.99
C LEU A 19 -4.99 10.14 -39.33
N ALA A 20 -4.55 9.13 -40.08
CA ALA A 20 -5.24 8.65 -41.26
C ALA A 20 -6.48 7.82 -40.87
N PRO A 21 -7.60 7.90 -41.58
CA PRO A 21 -8.79 7.13 -41.25
C PRO A 21 -8.65 5.65 -41.67
N MET A 22 -8.69 4.74 -40.69
CA MET A 22 -8.86 3.29 -40.96
C MET A 22 -10.35 2.97 -41.15
N SER A 23 -10.67 2.46 -42.33
CA SER A 23 -11.98 1.95 -42.68
C SER A 23 -12.27 0.65 -41.93
N LEU A 24 -13.22 0.68 -41.00
CA LEU A 24 -13.77 -0.51 -40.33
C LEU A 24 -14.93 -1.07 -41.17
N LYS A 25 -14.73 -2.29 -41.68
CA LYS A 25 -15.83 -3.11 -42.25
C LYS A 25 -16.72 -3.56 -41.11
N ALA A 26 -18.01 -3.20 -41.17
CA ALA A 26 -19.04 -3.65 -40.26
C ALA A 26 -19.27 -5.18 -40.37
N SER A 27 -19.04 -5.92 -39.30
CA SER A 27 -19.49 -7.30 -39.15
C SER A 27 -20.84 -7.36 -38.43
N SER A 28 -21.71 -8.20 -38.91
CA SER A 28 -23.12 -8.38 -38.62
C SER A 28 -23.50 -8.40 -37.13
N LEU A 29 -24.46 -7.55 -36.78
CA LEU A 29 -25.16 -7.51 -35.50
C LEU A 29 -25.89 -8.84 -35.23
N SER A 30 -25.52 -9.53 -34.13
CA SER A 30 -26.30 -10.65 -33.63
C SER A 30 -27.63 -10.15 -33.07
N THR A 31 -28.74 -10.84 -33.42
CA THR A 31 -30.10 -10.41 -33.06
C THR A 31 -30.36 -10.57 -31.55
N ARG A 32 -31.19 -9.68 -30.99
CA ARG A 32 -31.67 -9.68 -29.59
C ARG A 32 -32.13 -11.07 -29.09
N ARG A 33 -32.56 -11.94 -29.98
CA ARG A 33 -33.02 -13.31 -29.71
C ARG A 33 -31.85 -14.29 -29.42
N GLN A 34 -30.65 -14.05 -29.99
CA GLN A 34 -29.45 -14.86 -29.73
C GLN A 34 -28.82 -14.47 -28.39
N PHE A 35 -28.88 -13.18 -28.02
CA PHE A 35 -28.41 -12.68 -26.72
C PHE A 35 -29.25 -13.25 -25.55
N LEU A 36 -30.58 -13.31 -25.68
CA LEU A 36 -31.45 -13.84 -24.63
C LEU A 36 -31.37 -15.38 -24.47
N ARG A 37 -30.99 -16.12 -25.50
CA ARG A 37 -30.75 -17.57 -25.40
C ARG A 37 -29.38 -17.89 -24.75
N GLY A 38 -28.38 -17.02 -24.85
CA GLY A 38 -27.10 -17.18 -24.20
C GLY A 38 -27.15 -16.83 -22.71
N ALA A 39 -27.91 -15.80 -22.32
CA ALA A 39 -27.98 -15.32 -20.93
C ALA A 39 -28.76 -16.28 -19.99
N GLY A 40 -29.74 -17.03 -20.50
CA GLY A 40 -30.56 -17.90 -19.66
C GLY A 40 -29.89 -19.20 -19.21
N VAL A 41 -28.78 -19.61 -19.83
CA VAL A 41 -28.05 -20.85 -19.51
C VAL A 41 -26.87 -20.64 -18.57
N MET A 42 -26.41 -19.38 -18.35
CA MET A 42 -25.25 -19.07 -17.51
C MET A 42 -25.54 -19.02 -16.00
N LEU A 43 -26.78 -19.10 -15.56
CA LEU A 43 -27.15 -18.94 -14.14
C LEU A 43 -27.15 -20.25 -13.32
N GLY A 44 -26.79 -21.39 -13.89
CA GLY A 44 -26.97 -22.67 -13.18
C GLY A 44 -25.83 -23.68 -13.23
N LEU A 45 -24.74 -23.43 -13.94
CA LEU A 45 -23.65 -24.40 -14.02
C LEU A 45 -22.42 -23.96 -13.20
N PRO A 46 -21.86 -24.85 -12.36
CA PRO A 46 -20.56 -24.60 -11.77
C PRO A 46 -19.51 -24.44 -12.87
N TRP A 47 -18.59 -23.52 -12.69
CA TRP A 47 -17.51 -23.25 -13.63
C TRP A 47 -16.57 -24.45 -13.69
N PHE A 48 -16.43 -25.07 -14.85
CA PHE A 48 -15.43 -26.11 -15.11
C PHE A 48 -14.22 -25.47 -15.79
N GLU A 49 -13.03 -25.59 -15.20
CA GLU A 49 -11.76 -25.08 -15.73
C GLU A 49 -11.41 -25.64 -17.14
N SER A 50 -12.02 -26.78 -17.51
CA SER A 50 -11.81 -27.45 -18.78
C SER A 50 -12.75 -26.99 -19.92
N VAL A 51 -13.69 -26.07 -19.66
CA VAL A 51 -14.62 -25.58 -20.71
C VAL A 51 -14.13 -24.23 -21.22
N SER A 52 -13.46 -24.24 -22.36
CA SER A 52 -13.05 -23.03 -23.09
C SER A 52 -14.30 -22.25 -23.53
N SER A 53 -14.38 -20.96 -23.21
CA SER A 53 -15.43 -20.07 -23.72
C SER A 53 -15.29 -19.95 -25.24
N PHE A 54 -16.36 -20.33 -25.94
CA PHE A 54 -16.42 -20.22 -27.40
C PHE A 54 -16.31 -18.75 -27.83
N GLY A 55 -15.22 -18.38 -28.48
CA GLY A 55 -15.11 -17.14 -29.24
C GLY A 55 -14.02 -16.14 -28.85
N ALA A 56 -13.19 -16.40 -27.84
CA ALA A 56 -12.01 -15.57 -27.61
C ALA A 56 -10.82 -16.05 -28.48
N PRO A 57 -10.02 -15.16 -29.08
CA PRO A 57 -8.77 -15.58 -29.73
C PRO A 57 -7.90 -16.26 -28.67
N VAL A 58 -7.46 -17.49 -28.94
CA VAL A 58 -6.53 -18.23 -28.08
C VAL A 58 -5.22 -17.45 -28.05
N VAL A 59 -5.02 -16.64 -27.02
CA VAL A 59 -3.69 -16.15 -26.67
C VAL A 59 -2.93 -17.36 -26.16
N LYS A 60 -1.95 -17.81 -26.95
CA LYS A 60 -1.04 -18.89 -26.56
C LYS A 60 -0.25 -18.46 -25.32
N GLY A 61 -0.65 -18.91 -24.13
CA GLY A 61 -0.03 -18.70 -22.83
C GLY A 61 -1.10 -18.81 -21.74
N THR A 62 -0.85 -19.61 -20.71
CA THR A 62 -1.72 -19.65 -19.54
C THR A 62 -1.76 -18.24 -18.94
N PRO A 63 -2.94 -17.63 -18.72
CA PRO A 63 -3.01 -16.30 -18.11
C PRO A 63 -2.29 -16.29 -16.76
N GLN A 64 -1.26 -15.46 -16.63
CA GLN A 64 -0.52 -15.37 -15.37
C GLN A 64 -1.31 -14.59 -14.33
N ALA A 65 -1.31 -15.09 -13.09
CA ALA A 65 -1.83 -14.35 -11.96
C ALA A 65 -1.14 -12.99 -11.82
N PRO A 66 -1.86 -11.93 -11.46
CA PRO A 66 -1.27 -10.60 -11.34
C PRO A 66 -0.30 -10.51 -10.17
N ARG A 67 0.70 -9.66 -10.30
CA ARG A 67 1.57 -9.29 -9.18
C ARG A 67 0.87 -8.29 -8.28
N ARG A 68 1.15 -8.39 -6.98
CA ARG A 68 0.57 -7.52 -5.97
C ARG A 68 1.66 -6.93 -5.08
N LEU A 69 1.42 -5.72 -4.58
CA LEU A 69 2.32 -5.01 -3.71
C LEU A 69 1.58 -4.58 -2.44
N ALA A 70 2.07 -4.99 -1.28
CA ALA A 70 1.63 -4.45 -0.01
C ALA A 70 2.81 -3.89 0.79
N VAL A 71 2.56 -2.82 1.54
CA VAL A 71 3.47 -2.31 2.56
C VAL A 71 2.75 -2.27 3.89
N CYS A 72 3.22 -3.09 4.83
CA CYS A 72 2.78 -3.11 6.21
C CYS A 72 3.76 -2.29 7.07
N PHE A 73 3.22 -1.52 7.99
CA PHE A 73 3.98 -0.64 8.86
C PHE A 73 3.52 -0.77 10.30
N PHE A 74 4.45 -0.74 11.23
CA PHE A 74 4.17 -0.49 12.65
C PHE A 74 5.14 0.55 13.20
N GLY A 75 4.67 1.38 14.12
CA GLY A 75 5.41 2.52 14.64
C GLY A 75 6.48 2.18 15.67
N ASN A 76 7.23 3.20 16.07
CA ASN A 76 8.15 3.22 17.20
C ASN A 76 9.41 2.35 17.07
N GLY A 77 9.73 1.86 15.88
CA GLY A 77 10.94 1.07 15.64
C GLY A 77 10.92 -0.34 16.21
N VAL A 78 12.11 -0.94 16.34
CA VAL A 78 12.31 -2.31 16.79
C VAL A 78 13.41 -2.39 17.84
N ASN A 79 13.46 -3.51 18.57
CA ASN A 79 14.59 -3.85 19.41
C ASN A 79 15.78 -4.28 18.53
N PRO A 80 16.84 -3.47 18.41
CA PRO A 80 17.94 -3.72 17.48
C PRO A 80 18.75 -4.98 17.79
N HIS A 81 18.73 -5.45 19.06
CA HIS A 81 19.46 -6.64 19.48
C HIS A 81 18.80 -7.94 19.02
N HIS A 82 17.51 -7.92 18.70
CA HIS A 82 16.73 -9.09 18.36
C HIS A 82 16.09 -9.03 16.98
N TRP A 83 16.33 -7.97 16.21
CA TRP A 83 15.83 -7.79 14.84
C TRP A 83 16.93 -8.07 13.82
N GLY A 84 16.67 -9.00 12.90
CA GLY A 84 17.58 -9.32 11.80
C GLY A 84 17.61 -10.80 11.46
N ALA A 85 18.44 -11.13 10.49
CA ALA A 85 18.72 -12.49 10.06
C ALA A 85 20.11 -12.60 9.46
N SER A 86 20.61 -13.81 9.35
CA SER A 86 21.85 -14.17 8.65
C SER A 86 21.62 -15.34 7.70
N ASN A 87 22.48 -15.48 6.69
CA ASN A 87 22.47 -16.62 5.79
C ASN A 87 23.24 -17.77 6.45
N GLY A 88 22.55 -18.83 6.83
CA GLY A 88 23.11 -20.04 7.43
C GLY A 88 23.15 -21.21 6.45
N PRO A 89 23.75 -22.34 6.86
CA PRO A 89 23.87 -23.53 6.01
C PRO A 89 22.52 -24.17 5.67
N ASN A 90 21.50 -23.95 6.52
CA ASN A 90 20.14 -24.45 6.33
C ASN A 90 19.15 -23.37 5.84
N GLY A 91 19.67 -22.32 5.22
CA GLY A 91 18.89 -21.17 4.75
C GLY A 91 18.98 -20.00 5.72
N LEU A 92 17.88 -19.26 5.87
CA LEU A 92 17.80 -18.03 6.67
C LEU A 92 17.74 -18.37 8.17
N ASP A 93 18.68 -17.85 8.95
CA ASP A 93 18.69 -17.89 10.41
C ASP A 93 18.08 -16.60 10.96
N LEU A 94 16.89 -16.68 11.54
CA LEU A 94 16.12 -15.55 12.03
C LEU A 94 16.46 -15.22 13.48
N LEU A 95 16.67 -13.94 13.80
CA LEU A 95 16.74 -13.48 15.18
C LEU A 95 15.35 -13.49 15.85
N GLN A 96 15.30 -13.33 17.15
CA GLN A 96 14.13 -13.57 17.99
C GLN A 96 12.86 -12.85 17.50
N SER A 97 12.94 -11.57 17.18
CA SER A 97 11.78 -10.81 16.70
C SER A 97 11.20 -11.35 15.40
N LEU A 98 12.01 -12.01 14.56
CA LEU A 98 11.59 -12.56 13.27
C LEU A 98 11.28 -14.05 13.31
N LYS A 99 11.45 -14.72 14.45
CA LYS A 99 11.12 -16.16 14.62
C LYS A 99 9.72 -16.56 14.17
N PRO A 100 8.66 -15.74 14.32
CA PRO A 100 7.35 -16.07 13.77
C PRO A 100 7.32 -16.34 12.27
N LEU A 101 8.35 -15.95 11.51
CA LEU A 101 8.47 -16.18 10.06
C LEU A 101 9.07 -17.54 9.69
N GLU A 102 9.51 -18.36 10.65
CA GLU A 102 10.09 -19.70 10.37
C GLU A 102 9.24 -20.55 9.41
N PRO A 103 7.89 -20.60 9.52
CA PRO A 103 7.07 -21.42 8.61
C PRO A 103 7.17 -21.02 7.13
N ILE A 104 7.55 -19.77 6.85
CA ILE A 104 7.60 -19.18 5.50
C ILE A 104 8.97 -18.60 5.17
N LYS A 105 10.01 -18.90 5.93
CA LYS A 105 11.33 -18.28 5.81
C LYS A 105 11.94 -18.37 4.41
N ASN A 106 11.61 -19.41 3.65
CA ASN A 106 12.09 -19.59 2.28
C ASN A 106 11.50 -18.53 1.29
N GLN A 107 10.46 -17.81 1.69
CA GLN A 107 9.85 -16.72 0.91
C GLN A 107 10.16 -15.34 1.50
N VAL A 108 11.06 -15.25 2.48
CA VAL A 108 11.40 -14.02 3.19
C VAL A 108 12.78 -13.54 2.79
N MET A 109 12.91 -12.23 2.61
CA MET A 109 14.17 -11.49 2.46
C MET A 109 14.27 -10.48 3.59
N VAL A 110 15.38 -10.49 4.31
CA VAL A 110 15.66 -9.54 5.41
C VAL A 110 16.77 -8.60 4.97
N PHE A 111 16.53 -7.28 5.09
CA PHE A 111 17.49 -6.26 4.69
C PHE A 111 18.03 -5.56 5.92
N LYS A 112 19.35 -5.55 6.07
CA LYS A 112 20.08 -4.81 7.09
C LYS A 112 20.89 -3.69 6.43
N GLY A 113 20.79 -2.49 6.97
CA GLY A 113 21.61 -1.36 6.53
C GLY A 113 20.94 -0.43 5.51
N LEU A 114 19.80 -0.78 4.90
CA LEU A 114 19.08 0.16 4.03
C LEU A 114 18.53 1.34 4.85
N TRP A 115 18.50 2.53 4.27
CA TRP A 115 18.12 3.76 4.93
C TRP A 115 17.55 4.81 3.96
N ASN A 116 16.95 5.86 4.53
CA ASN A 116 16.62 7.09 3.82
C ASN A 116 17.57 8.22 4.25
N PRO A 117 18.50 8.67 3.43
CA PRO A 117 19.44 9.75 3.76
C PRO A 117 18.76 11.03 4.25
N THR A 118 17.59 11.35 3.72
CA THR A 118 16.83 12.56 4.03
C THR A 118 16.23 12.59 5.45
N THR A 119 16.25 11.47 6.19
CA THR A 119 15.65 11.38 7.53
C THR A 119 16.61 11.67 8.67
N VAL A 120 17.92 11.65 8.41
CA VAL A 120 18.96 11.62 9.48
C VAL A 120 19.22 13.01 10.06
N ALA A 121 18.96 14.06 9.30
CA ALA A 121 19.24 15.43 9.73
C ALA A 121 17.96 16.21 10.04
N GLY A 122 17.81 16.68 11.26
CA GLY A 122 16.74 17.60 11.64
C GLY A 122 16.18 17.35 13.03
N PRO A 123 15.47 18.33 13.60
CA PRO A 123 14.75 18.17 14.85
C PRO A 123 13.54 17.22 14.66
N GLY A 124 13.10 16.60 15.73
CA GLY A 124 11.96 15.69 15.75
C GLY A 124 12.37 14.21 15.65
N GLY A 125 11.89 13.42 16.59
CA GLY A 125 12.24 12.00 16.71
C GLY A 125 11.63 11.14 15.61
N HIS A 126 10.34 11.33 15.31
CA HIS A 126 9.52 10.44 14.47
C HIS A 126 9.09 11.09 13.15
N TYR A 127 8.50 12.28 13.18
CA TYR A 127 7.82 12.89 12.03
C TYR A 127 8.68 13.02 10.76
N PRO A 128 9.96 13.44 10.81
CA PRO A 128 10.78 13.55 9.60
C PRO A 128 11.11 12.19 8.97
N LYS A 129 10.80 11.08 9.66
CA LYS A 129 11.11 9.71 9.25
C LYS A 129 9.94 9.01 8.56
N MET A 130 8.79 9.69 8.44
CA MET A 130 7.60 9.16 7.78
C MET A 130 7.63 9.31 6.24
N ASN A 131 8.78 9.56 5.67
CA ASN A 131 9.02 9.57 4.22
C ASN A 131 9.40 8.20 3.65
N LEU A 132 9.06 7.12 4.35
CA LEU A 132 9.47 5.75 4.01
C LEU A 132 9.14 5.37 2.56
N LEU A 133 8.00 5.81 2.03
CA LEU A 133 7.54 5.47 0.69
C LEU A 133 7.76 6.57 -0.35
N SER A 134 8.30 7.74 0.00
CA SER A 134 8.67 8.80 -0.95
C SER A 134 10.17 9.01 -1.08
N GLY A 135 10.94 8.75 -0.01
CA GLY A 135 12.36 9.02 0.05
C GLY A 135 12.73 10.51 0.01
N LEU A 136 11.74 11.41 0.07
CA LEU A 136 11.94 12.84 0.04
C LEU A 136 11.95 13.42 1.46
N LYS A 137 12.51 14.61 1.63
CA LYS A 137 12.52 15.26 2.94
C LYS A 137 11.12 15.68 3.35
N VAL A 138 10.67 15.26 4.54
CA VAL A 138 9.42 15.74 5.14
C VAL A 138 9.57 17.23 5.47
N LYS A 139 8.59 18.03 5.06
CA LYS A 139 8.56 19.47 5.35
C LYS A 139 8.30 19.70 6.82
N GLN A 140 9.19 20.45 7.48
CA GLN A 140 8.94 20.88 8.85
C GLN A 140 7.88 21.99 8.86
N THR A 141 6.68 21.63 9.24
CA THR A 141 5.53 22.51 9.25
C THR A 141 4.44 21.99 10.16
N THR A 142 3.61 22.89 10.66
CA THR A 142 2.42 22.56 11.44
C THR A 142 1.13 22.71 10.63
N THR A 143 1.20 23.06 9.35
CA THR A 143 0.04 23.45 8.54
C THR A 143 0.01 22.86 7.14
N ASP A 144 0.93 23.26 6.29
CA ASP A 144 1.00 22.91 4.87
C ASP A 144 1.94 21.72 4.67
N VAL A 145 1.41 20.53 4.94
CA VAL A 145 2.15 19.26 4.92
C VAL A 145 2.71 18.94 3.55
N GLU A 146 3.92 18.34 3.54
CA GLU A 146 4.55 17.84 2.33
C GLU A 146 5.49 16.68 2.66
N VAL A 147 5.29 15.53 1.99
CA VAL A 147 6.09 14.30 2.10
C VAL A 147 6.59 13.84 0.73
N GLY A 148 5.87 14.19 -0.33
CA GLY A 148 6.10 13.68 -1.67
C GLY A 148 5.13 12.56 -2.06
N LEU A 149 4.96 12.37 -3.36
CA LEU A 149 4.18 11.27 -3.92
C LEU A 149 4.87 9.93 -3.61
N THR A 150 4.13 8.97 -3.05
CA THR A 150 4.68 7.71 -2.59
C THR A 150 4.68 6.62 -3.66
N MET A 151 5.59 5.66 -3.54
CA MET A 151 5.82 4.61 -4.54
C MET A 151 4.59 3.74 -4.78
N ASP A 152 3.81 3.45 -3.74
CA ASP A 152 2.56 2.69 -3.84
C ASP A 152 1.51 3.41 -4.69
N GLN A 153 1.41 4.74 -4.58
CA GLN A 153 0.48 5.53 -5.39
C GLN A 153 0.94 5.67 -6.85
N ILE A 154 2.25 5.70 -7.10
CA ILE A 154 2.79 5.63 -8.47
C ILE A 154 2.46 4.27 -9.08
N VAL A 155 2.61 3.18 -8.34
CA VAL A 155 2.21 1.83 -8.77
C VAL A 155 0.71 1.76 -9.00
N ALA A 156 -0.10 2.31 -8.10
CA ALA A 156 -1.56 2.35 -8.20
C ALA A 156 -2.04 3.09 -9.46
N ALA A 157 -1.38 4.19 -9.82
CA ALA A 157 -1.69 4.92 -11.06
C ALA A 157 -1.48 4.06 -12.31
N ARG A 158 -0.55 3.09 -12.27
CA ARG A 158 -0.25 2.17 -13.39
C ARG A 158 -1.18 0.96 -13.42
N VAL A 159 -1.30 0.23 -12.30
CA VAL A 159 -2.03 -1.06 -12.27
C VAL A 159 -3.46 -0.93 -11.77
N GLY A 160 -3.81 0.14 -11.10
CA GLY A 160 -5.10 0.31 -10.43
C GLY A 160 -6.29 0.46 -11.38
N ARG A 161 -6.07 0.59 -12.69
CA ARG A 161 -7.15 0.55 -13.70
C ARG A 161 -7.65 -0.86 -13.98
N GLU A 162 -6.91 -1.85 -13.53
CA GLU A 162 -7.21 -3.27 -13.76
C GLU A 162 -8.05 -3.89 -12.64
N THR A 163 -8.32 -3.14 -11.57
CA THR A 163 -9.05 -3.60 -10.38
C THR A 163 -10.11 -2.59 -9.94
N PRO A 164 -11.19 -3.04 -9.26
CA PRO A 164 -12.24 -2.15 -8.75
C PRO A 164 -11.73 -1.04 -7.83
N VAL A 165 -10.70 -1.33 -7.02
CA VAL A 165 -10.04 -0.39 -6.12
C VAL A 165 -8.59 -0.22 -6.57
N ALA A 166 -8.17 1.00 -6.95
CA ALA A 166 -6.82 1.24 -7.48
C ALA A 166 -5.73 0.95 -6.46
N SER A 167 -5.94 1.40 -5.24
CA SER A 167 -5.15 1.13 -4.06
C SER A 167 -6.03 1.19 -2.83
N LEU A 168 -5.64 0.49 -1.78
CA LEU A 168 -6.32 0.51 -0.49
C LEU A 168 -5.32 0.91 0.60
N ALA A 169 -5.57 2.05 1.24
CA ALA A 169 -4.83 2.45 2.43
C ALA A 169 -5.68 2.14 3.66
N ILE A 170 -5.20 1.25 4.52
CA ILE A 170 -5.89 0.82 5.74
C ILE A 170 -4.97 0.92 6.95
N GLY A 171 -5.55 0.87 8.13
CA GLY A 171 -4.81 0.86 9.39
C GLY A 171 -5.74 0.69 10.59
N THR A 172 -5.16 0.74 11.80
CA THR A 172 -5.92 0.53 13.03
C THR A 172 -6.18 1.80 13.83
N GLU A 173 -5.51 2.90 13.51
CA GLU A 173 -5.58 4.14 14.27
C GLU A 173 -5.84 5.34 13.36
N GLY A 174 -6.74 6.22 13.79
CA GLY A 174 -6.99 7.50 13.13
C GLY A 174 -5.88 8.53 13.40
N PRO A 175 -5.90 9.67 12.68
CA PRO A 175 -4.96 10.75 12.94
C PRO A 175 -5.23 11.41 14.29
N LYS A 176 -4.17 11.81 14.97
CA LYS A 176 -4.19 12.72 16.10
C LYS A 176 -3.77 14.11 15.62
N TYR A 177 -4.36 15.15 16.18
CA TYR A 177 -4.07 16.52 15.76
C TYR A 177 -3.33 17.25 16.88
N SER A 178 -2.03 17.18 16.86
CA SER A 178 -1.10 17.89 17.74
C SER A 178 0.10 18.39 16.94
N THR A 179 0.96 19.16 17.58
CA THR A 179 2.21 19.63 17.00
C THR A 179 3.36 19.37 17.97
N ASP A 180 4.49 18.98 17.46
CA ASP A 180 5.72 18.83 18.21
C ASP A 180 6.92 19.12 17.31
N SER A 181 7.96 19.80 17.88
CA SER A 181 9.22 20.09 17.21
C SER A 181 9.06 20.78 15.84
N GLY A 182 7.97 21.55 15.67
CA GLY A 182 7.65 22.24 14.42
C GLY A 182 6.99 21.39 13.35
N TYR A 183 6.57 20.16 13.69
CA TYR A 183 5.81 19.26 12.82
C TYR A 183 4.38 19.08 13.33
N THR A 184 3.47 18.78 12.42
CA THR A 184 2.14 18.25 12.77
C THR A 184 2.20 16.75 12.96
N SER A 185 1.43 16.22 13.92
CA SER A 185 1.27 14.78 14.14
C SER A 185 0.56 14.04 13.00
N LEU A 186 0.02 14.78 12.01
CA LEU A 186 -0.55 14.19 10.80
C LEU A 186 0.47 13.29 10.08
N TYR A 187 1.74 13.66 10.07
CA TYR A 187 2.81 12.86 9.46
C TYR A 187 2.89 11.44 10.03
N SER A 188 2.68 11.26 11.34
CA SER A 188 2.75 9.94 11.98
C SER A 188 1.55 9.04 11.63
N ALA A 189 0.49 9.59 11.08
CA ALA A 189 -0.77 8.89 10.82
C ALA A 189 -0.91 8.36 9.39
N TYR A 190 -0.03 8.76 8.46
CA TYR A 190 -0.13 8.39 7.05
C TYR A 190 1.20 7.91 6.48
N LEU A 191 1.17 6.73 5.87
CA LEU A 191 2.30 6.15 5.16
C LEU A 191 2.24 6.44 3.66
N SER A 192 1.04 6.46 3.09
CA SER A 192 0.74 6.64 1.67
C SER A 192 0.27 8.05 1.36
N TRP A 193 0.78 8.64 0.27
CA TRP A 193 0.46 10.01 -0.16
C TRP A 193 0.14 10.02 -1.66
N SER A 194 -1.09 10.42 -1.97
CA SER A 194 -1.63 10.47 -3.34
C SER A 194 -1.13 11.68 -4.16
N SER A 195 -0.57 12.66 -3.47
CA SER A 195 0.18 13.79 -4.05
C SER A 195 1.27 14.21 -3.06
N PRO A 196 2.19 15.12 -3.41
CA PRO A 196 3.20 15.60 -2.46
C PRO A 196 2.63 16.14 -1.15
N THR A 197 1.41 16.66 -1.16
CA THR A 197 0.78 17.35 -0.04
C THR A 197 -0.53 16.74 0.44
N THR A 198 -0.98 15.64 -0.18
CA THR A 198 -2.27 15.02 0.14
C THR A 198 -2.06 13.57 0.53
N PRO A 199 -2.35 13.17 1.78
CA PRO A 199 -2.31 11.78 2.17
C PRO A 199 -3.39 10.97 1.41
N ALA A 200 -3.10 9.71 1.11
CA ALA A 200 -4.12 8.77 0.67
C ALA A 200 -5.10 8.50 1.82
N PRO A 201 -6.41 8.54 1.58
CA PRO A 201 -7.40 8.28 2.62
C PRO A 201 -7.18 6.93 3.27
N LYS A 202 -6.92 6.91 4.57
CA LYS A 202 -6.70 5.68 5.35
C LYS A 202 -7.97 5.26 6.05
N GLU A 203 -8.46 4.06 5.75
CA GLU A 203 -9.63 3.48 6.39
C GLU A 203 -9.23 2.69 7.63
N ILE A 204 -9.88 2.95 8.77
CA ILE A 204 -9.61 2.29 10.05
C ILE A 204 -10.79 1.44 10.54
N TYR A 205 -11.95 1.55 9.91
CA TYR A 205 -13.14 0.78 10.25
C TYR A 205 -13.20 -0.48 9.37
N PRO A 206 -13.07 -1.69 9.95
CA PRO A 206 -13.03 -2.92 9.17
C PRO A 206 -14.24 -3.11 8.26
N GLN A 207 -15.44 -2.75 8.73
CA GLN A 207 -16.66 -2.80 7.93
C GLN A 207 -16.57 -1.90 6.70
N GLN A 208 -16.09 -0.66 6.85
CA GLN A 208 -15.97 0.29 5.76
C GLN A 208 -14.88 -0.13 4.78
N ALA A 209 -13.74 -0.65 5.27
CA ALA A 209 -12.69 -1.22 4.42
C ALA A 209 -13.22 -2.41 3.58
N PHE A 210 -14.02 -3.28 4.19
CA PHE A 210 -14.68 -4.38 3.50
C PHE A 210 -15.68 -3.85 2.43
N ASP A 211 -16.54 -2.90 2.81
CA ASP A 211 -17.52 -2.32 1.89
C ASP A 211 -16.85 -1.63 0.69
N GLN A 212 -15.70 -0.96 0.90
CA GLN A 212 -14.92 -0.40 -0.20
C GLN A 212 -14.51 -1.42 -1.25
N LEU A 213 -14.25 -2.65 -0.83
CA LEU A 213 -13.82 -3.72 -1.73
C LEU A 213 -15.00 -4.40 -2.44
N PHE A 214 -16.18 -4.50 -1.79
CA PHE A 214 -17.26 -5.39 -2.22
C PHE A 214 -18.57 -4.69 -2.55
N ASP A 215 -18.69 -3.38 -2.35
CA ASP A 215 -19.87 -2.62 -2.77
C ASP A 215 -19.98 -2.63 -4.32
N ASP A 216 -21.11 -3.12 -4.82
CA ASP A 216 -21.41 -3.28 -6.25
C ASP A 216 -21.78 -1.98 -6.96
N GLY A 217 -21.79 -0.85 -6.23
CA GLY A 217 -22.10 0.46 -6.80
C GLY A 217 -23.58 0.74 -7.06
N SER A 218 -24.49 -0.17 -6.65
CA SER A 218 -25.93 0.03 -6.89
C SER A 218 -26.52 1.26 -6.18
N LYS A 219 -25.85 1.78 -5.14
CA LYS A 219 -26.21 3.01 -4.43
C LYS A 219 -25.57 4.29 -5.00
N ARG A 220 -24.63 4.17 -5.92
CA ARG A 220 -23.62 5.19 -6.29
C ARG A 220 -24.14 6.35 -7.14
N ALA A 221 -25.19 6.16 -7.93
CA ALA A 221 -25.72 7.26 -8.76
C ALA A 221 -26.31 8.41 -7.93
N ARG A 222 -26.82 8.12 -6.71
CA ARG A 222 -27.28 9.15 -5.77
C ARG A 222 -26.13 9.87 -5.09
N ASP A 223 -25.04 9.15 -4.82
CA ASP A 223 -23.91 9.65 -4.04
C ASP A 223 -23.10 10.69 -4.83
N LYS A 224 -22.99 10.56 -6.15
CA LYS A 224 -22.26 11.49 -7.02
C LYS A 224 -22.82 12.92 -6.95
N SER A 225 -24.16 13.07 -6.97
CA SER A 225 -24.81 14.38 -6.87
C SER A 225 -24.61 15.05 -5.50
N VAL A 226 -24.52 14.25 -4.43
CA VAL A 226 -24.25 14.74 -3.07
C VAL A 226 -22.80 15.17 -2.92
N LEU A 227 -21.86 14.45 -3.53
CA LEU A 227 -20.42 14.73 -3.47
C LEU A 227 -20.08 16.07 -4.14
N ASP A 228 -20.69 16.41 -5.29
CA ASP A 228 -20.50 17.68 -5.98
C ASP A 228 -20.93 18.87 -5.11
N LEU A 229 -22.04 18.75 -4.39
CA LEU A 229 -22.53 19.77 -3.44
C LEU A 229 -21.55 19.95 -2.26
N VAL A 230 -21.10 18.86 -1.69
CA VAL A 230 -20.16 18.87 -0.54
C VAL A 230 -18.84 19.53 -0.92
N LEU A 231 -18.29 19.25 -2.12
CA LEU A 231 -17.05 19.86 -2.60
C LEU A 231 -17.19 21.38 -2.80
N GLY A 232 -18.36 21.86 -3.25
CA GLY A 232 -18.66 23.27 -3.40
C GLY A 232 -18.65 24.03 -2.06
N ASP A 233 -19.35 23.48 -1.08
CA ASP A 233 -19.48 24.07 0.27
C ASP A 233 -18.17 24.04 1.05
N ALA A 234 -17.40 22.98 0.93
CA ALA A 234 -16.13 22.82 1.62
C ALA A 234 -15.07 23.84 1.22
N LYS A 235 -15.01 24.20 -0.08
CA LYS A 235 -14.10 25.26 -0.56
C LYS A 235 -14.39 26.62 0.08
N SER A 236 -15.67 26.95 0.28
CA SER A 236 -16.08 28.20 0.92
C SER A 236 -15.80 28.23 2.41
N LEU A 237 -15.84 27.06 3.07
CA LEU A 237 -15.61 26.89 4.49
C LEU A 237 -14.13 27.01 4.87
N ARG A 238 -13.22 26.52 4.01
CA ARG A 238 -11.77 26.43 4.30
C ARG A 238 -11.14 27.74 4.76
N GLY A 239 -11.53 28.85 4.13
CA GLY A 239 -11.03 30.20 4.49
C GLY A 239 -11.48 30.71 5.85
N LYS A 240 -12.46 30.04 6.51
CA LYS A 240 -13.05 30.44 7.80
C LYS A 240 -12.62 29.54 8.96
N LEU A 241 -11.90 28.45 8.68
CA LEU A 241 -11.55 27.45 9.67
C LEU A 241 -10.21 27.74 10.34
N SER A 242 -10.06 27.22 11.57
CA SER A 242 -8.77 27.12 12.23
C SER A 242 -7.82 26.21 11.41
N ARG A 243 -6.51 26.36 11.62
CA ARG A 243 -5.49 25.53 10.94
C ARG A 243 -5.75 24.03 11.14
N ARG A 244 -6.11 23.61 12.37
CA ARG A 244 -6.42 22.23 12.74
C ARG A 244 -7.68 21.73 12.01
N ASP A 245 -8.71 22.53 11.94
CA ASP A 245 -9.95 22.15 11.26
C ASP A 245 -9.77 22.18 9.75
N GLY A 246 -8.89 23.03 9.24
CA GLY A 246 -8.46 23.02 7.84
C GLY A 246 -7.80 21.70 7.43
N GLN A 247 -6.92 21.14 8.27
CA GLN A 247 -6.33 19.80 8.03
C GLN A 247 -7.39 18.69 7.98
N LYS A 248 -8.33 18.69 8.93
CA LYS A 248 -9.45 17.72 8.92
C LYS A 248 -10.32 17.86 7.67
N LEU A 249 -10.55 19.07 7.22
CA LEU A 249 -11.31 19.33 5.99
C LEU A 249 -10.55 18.82 4.76
N ASP A 250 -9.24 19.02 4.68
CA ASP A 250 -8.41 18.54 3.56
C ASP A 250 -8.40 17.00 3.51
N GLU A 251 -8.32 16.30 4.65
CA GLU A 251 -8.43 14.83 4.75
C GLU A 251 -9.82 14.35 4.29
N TYR A 252 -10.87 15.03 4.74
CA TYR A 252 -12.24 14.71 4.31
C TYR A 252 -12.41 14.88 2.81
N LEU A 253 -11.90 15.98 2.23
CA LEU A 253 -11.95 16.22 0.79
C LEU A 253 -11.12 15.19 -0.01
N ALA A 254 -10.00 14.73 0.53
CA ALA A 254 -9.22 13.65 -0.07
C ALA A 254 -10.04 12.34 -0.11
N SER A 255 -10.76 12.01 0.98
CA SER A 255 -11.63 10.84 1.05
C SER A 255 -12.81 10.93 0.06
N VAL A 256 -13.40 12.11 -0.10
CA VAL A 256 -14.48 12.36 -1.07
C VAL A 256 -13.96 12.15 -2.51
N ARG A 257 -12.80 12.69 -2.85
CA ARG A 257 -12.19 12.50 -4.19
C ARG A 257 -11.86 11.06 -4.49
N ASP A 258 -11.35 10.32 -3.50
CA ASP A 258 -11.09 8.89 -3.64
C ASP A 258 -12.38 8.11 -3.92
N LEU A 259 -13.47 8.45 -3.22
CA LEU A 259 -14.79 7.86 -3.47
C LEU A 259 -15.30 8.16 -4.90
N GLU A 260 -15.17 9.41 -5.37
CA GLU A 260 -15.52 9.77 -6.75
C GLU A 260 -14.73 8.94 -7.78
N GLN A 261 -13.42 8.82 -7.58
CA GLN A 261 -12.57 8.03 -8.48
C GLN A 261 -12.94 6.55 -8.47
N ARG A 262 -13.33 5.99 -7.32
CA ARG A 262 -13.80 4.60 -7.23
C ARG A 262 -15.13 4.39 -7.95
N ILE A 263 -16.07 5.33 -7.81
CA ILE A 263 -17.35 5.32 -8.55
C ILE A 263 -17.08 5.32 -10.06
N ALA A 264 -16.30 6.29 -10.55
CA ALA A 264 -15.98 6.40 -11.97
C ALA A 264 -15.27 5.14 -12.52
N ARG A 265 -14.38 4.54 -11.72
CA ARG A 265 -13.69 3.30 -12.12
C ARG A 265 -14.62 2.10 -12.17
N ALA A 266 -15.52 1.95 -11.21
CA ALA A 266 -16.49 0.87 -11.22
C ALA A 266 -17.42 0.94 -12.45
N GLU A 267 -17.84 2.15 -12.87
CA GLU A 267 -18.60 2.36 -14.11
C GLU A 267 -17.81 1.91 -15.35
N GLN A 268 -16.49 2.22 -15.41
CA GLN A 268 -15.61 1.81 -16.51
C GLN A 268 -15.37 0.30 -16.54
N LEU A 269 -15.19 -0.34 -15.38
CA LEU A 269 -14.95 -1.79 -15.29
C LEU A 269 -16.20 -2.60 -15.64
N ASN A 270 -17.38 -2.16 -15.21
CA ASN A 270 -18.64 -2.79 -15.58
C ASN A 270 -18.89 -2.72 -17.10
N ALA A 271 -18.42 -1.67 -17.75
CA ALA A 271 -18.46 -1.55 -19.22
C ALA A 271 -17.42 -2.46 -19.92
N ALA A 272 -16.27 -2.70 -19.29
CA ALA A 272 -15.18 -3.51 -19.82
C ALA A 272 -15.27 -5.01 -19.47
N GLU A 273 -16.07 -5.41 -18.49
CA GLU A 273 -16.25 -6.81 -18.09
C GLU A 273 -16.87 -7.72 -19.19
N ALA A 274 -17.43 -7.11 -20.23
CA ALA A 274 -17.90 -7.84 -21.41
C ALA A 274 -16.74 -8.33 -22.31
N GLU A 275 -15.53 -7.79 -22.19
CA GLU A 275 -14.38 -8.09 -23.05
C GLU A 275 -13.12 -8.45 -22.26
N THR A 276 -12.83 -9.75 -22.16
CA THR A 276 -11.49 -10.36 -22.05
C THR A 276 -10.62 -10.00 -20.85
N ARG A 277 -10.92 -10.53 -19.66
CA ARG A 277 -9.88 -10.82 -18.66
C ARG A 277 -9.37 -12.24 -18.85
N GLY A 278 -8.09 -12.41 -19.24
CA GLY A 278 -7.50 -13.71 -19.42
C GLY A 278 -7.32 -14.50 -18.13
N TRP A 279 -7.06 -13.85 -16.99
CA TRP A 279 -6.92 -14.46 -15.65
C TRP A 279 -8.12 -14.09 -14.75
N ARG A 280 -8.52 -15.04 -13.88
CA ARG A 280 -9.57 -14.83 -12.88
C ARG A 280 -9.11 -15.35 -11.52
N PRO A 281 -9.46 -14.67 -10.41
CA PRO A 281 -9.15 -15.16 -9.07
C PRO A 281 -9.83 -16.51 -8.81
N SER A 282 -9.12 -17.40 -8.11
CA SER A 282 -9.66 -18.71 -7.67
C SER A 282 -10.71 -18.56 -6.56
N VAL A 283 -10.64 -17.47 -5.80
CA VAL A 283 -11.60 -17.15 -4.74
C VAL A 283 -12.57 -16.10 -5.26
N THR A 284 -13.82 -16.51 -5.50
CA THR A 284 -14.90 -15.65 -6.04
C THR A 284 -15.92 -15.24 -5.00
N THR A 285 -15.90 -15.90 -3.84
CA THR A 285 -16.80 -15.57 -2.72
C THR A 285 -15.95 -15.20 -1.50
N PRO A 286 -16.24 -14.10 -0.80
CA PRO A 286 -15.52 -13.75 0.41
C PRO A 286 -15.64 -14.84 1.49
N TRP A 287 -14.51 -15.32 2.00
CA TRP A 287 -14.49 -16.23 3.15
C TRP A 287 -14.64 -15.48 4.48
N LEU A 288 -14.26 -14.19 4.50
CA LEU A 288 -14.49 -13.29 5.60
C LEU A 288 -15.91 -12.72 5.48
N GLN A 289 -16.72 -12.90 6.52
CA GLN A 289 -18.02 -12.24 6.60
C GLN A 289 -17.83 -10.73 6.76
N ARG A 290 -18.80 -9.95 6.29
CA ARG A 290 -18.80 -8.49 6.47
C ARG A 290 -18.67 -8.16 7.95
N PRO A 291 -17.61 -7.44 8.37
CA PRO A 291 -17.38 -7.11 9.77
C PRO A 291 -18.54 -6.32 10.41
N ALA A 292 -18.66 -6.41 11.72
CA ALA A 292 -19.56 -5.56 12.48
C ALA A 292 -19.17 -4.09 12.37
N SER A 293 -20.13 -3.19 12.61
CA SER A 293 -19.86 -1.75 12.61
C SER A 293 -18.98 -1.33 13.78
N GLY A 294 -18.15 -0.32 13.56
CA GLY A 294 -17.25 0.22 14.57
C GLY A 294 -15.85 -0.39 14.51
N ILE A 295 -15.06 -0.07 15.52
CA ILE A 295 -13.71 -0.60 15.71
C ILE A 295 -13.80 -1.71 16.76
N PRO A 296 -13.18 -2.89 16.54
CA PRO A 296 -13.10 -3.95 17.55
C PRO A 296 -12.56 -3.43 18.89
N ALA A 297 -13.16 -3.87 19.97
CA ALA A 297 -12.76 -3.45 21.33
C ALA A 297 -11.35 -3.95 21.68
N GLN A 298 -10.98 -5.12 21.16
CA GLN A 298 -9.66 -5.71 21.33
C GLN A 298 -8.74 -5.26 20.19
N GLN A 299 -7.65 -4.60 20.54
CA GLN A 299 -6.68 -4.08 19.55
C GLN A 299 -6.04 -5.20 18.71
N GLU A 300 -5.79 -6.36 19.32
CA GLU A 300 -5.25 -7.52 18.60
C GLU A 300 -6.21 -8.04 17.52
N GLU A 301 -7.51 -8.06 17.82
CA GLU A 301 -8.56 -8.43 16.87
C GLU A 301 -8.62 -7.44 15.71
N HIS A 302 -8.52 -6.15 16.01
CA HIS A 302 -8.51 -5.11 15.00
C HIS A 302 -7.33 -5.26 14.02
N VAL A 303 -6.12 -5.44 14.53
CA VAL A 303 -4.92 -5.64 13.69
C VAL A 303 -5.07 -6.87 12.79
N ARG A 304 -5.52 -8.02 13.36
CA ARG A 304 -5.73 -9.25 12.59
C ARG A 304 -6.80 -9.08 11.52
N LEU A 305 -7.92 -8.44 11.86
CA LEU A 305 -9.02 -8.23 10.93
C LEU A 305 -8.62 -7.34 9.74
N MET A 306 -7.82 -6.27 9.97
CA MET A 306 -7.31 -5.42 8.89
C MET A 306 -6.30 -6.16 8.01
N LEU A 307 -5.50 -7.08 8.57
CA LEU A 307 -4.65 -7.97 7.79
C LEU A 307 -5.46 -9.00 6.99
N ASP A 308 -6.54 -9.53 7.55
CA ASP A 308 -7.44 -10.45 6.85
C ASP A 308 -8.16 -9.78 5.68
N ILE A 309 -8.58 -8.53 5.83
CA ILE A 309 -9.13 -7.71 4.73
C ILE A 309 -8.09 -7.52 3.62
N MET A 310 -6.82 -7.27 3.98
CA MET A 310 -5.73 -7.19 3.00
C MET A 310 -5.57 -8.50 2.21
N VAL A 311 -5.53 -9.64 2.90
CA VAL A 311 -5.43 -10.96 2.26
C VAL A 311 -6.60 -11.22 1.33
N LEU A 312 -7.83 -10.99 1.80
CA LEU A 312 -9.05 -11.17 1.02
C LEU A 312 -9.09 -10.27 -0.22
N ALA A 313 -8.69 -9.00 -0.08
CA ALA A 313 -8.61 -8.05 -1.19
C ALA A 313 -7.70 -8.55 -2.31
N PHE A 314 -6.57 -9.15 -1.95
CA PHE A 314 -5.64 -9.76 -2.90
C PHE A 314 -6.15 -11.06 -3.50
N GLN A 315 -6.72 -11.96 -2.69
CA GLN A 315 -7.30 -13.23 -3.16
C GLN A 315 -8.38 -13.02 -4.22
N MET A 316 -9.19 -12.00 -4.05
CA MET A 316 -10.30 -11.68 -4.94
C MET A 316 -9.93 -10.64 -6.01
N ASP A 317 -8.67 -10.26 -6.14
CA ASP A 317 -8.15 -9.23 -7.07
C ASP A 317 -8.98 -7.93 -7.04
N ARG A 318 -9.42 -7.53 -5.84
CA ARG A 318 -10.18 -6.28 -5.66
C ARG A 318 -9.27 -5.05 -5.74
N THR A 319 -8.02 -5.21 -5.37
CA THR A 319 -6.91 -4.27 -5.56
C THR A 319 -5.60 -5.04 -5.66
N ARG A 320 -4.57 -4.40 -6.23
CA ARG A 320 -3.20 -4.96 -6.33
C ARG A 320 -2.18 -4.15 -5.55
N VAL A 321 -2.61 -3.07 -4.89
CA VAL A 321 -1.75 -2.17 -4.12
C VAL A 321 -2.40 -1.86 -2.78
N ILE A 322 -1.71 -2.20 -1.69
CA ILE A 322 -2.22 -1.96 -0.33
C ILE A 322 -1.11 -1.34 0.54
N THR A 323 -1.46 -0.34 1.35
CA THR A 323 -0.69 0.06 2.52
C THR A 323 -1.50 -0.24 3.78
N ASN A 324 -0.89 -0.90 4.77
CA ASN A 324 -1.56 -1.27 6.02
C ASN A 324 -0.72 -0.82 7.22
N MET A 325 -1.19 0.19 7.94
CA MET A 325 -0.56 0.66 9.17
C MET A 325 -1.13 -0.12 10.37
N LEU A 326 -0.41 -1.16 10.80
CA LEU A 326 -0.77 -1.97 11.98
C LEU A 326 -0.85 -1.11 13.24
N THR A 327 -0.02 -0.09 13.33
CA THR A 327 -0.13 1.06 14.25
C THR A 327 0.32 2.33 13.53
N ASN A 328 -0.08 3.49 14.00
CA ASN A 328 0.55 4.74 13.61
C ASN A 328 1.99 4.82 14.13
N ASP A 329 2.80 5.70 13.58
CA ASP A 329 4.01 6.12 14.28
C ASP A 329 3.62 6.91 15.55
N LEU A 330 4.41 6.86 16.61
CA LEU A 330 4.02 7.39 17.94
C LEU A 330 2.78 6.71 18.55
N SER A 331 2.41 5.52 18.08
CA SER A 331 1.32 4.77 18.70
C SER A 331 1.68 4.35 20.12
N ASN A 332 0.75 4.56 21.03
CA ASN A 332 0.83 4.05 22.39
C ASN A 332 -0.13 2.87 22.59
N MET A 333 -0.24 2.00 21.57
CA MET A 333 -1.00 0.75 21.64
C MET A 333 -0.59 -0.06 22.84
N ASN A 334 -1.57 -0.57 23.58
CA ASN A 334 -1.35 -1.35 24.79
C ASN A 334 -1.31 -2.85 24.44
N PHE A 335 -0.35 -3.57 25.02
CA PHE A 335 -0.15 -5.01 24.81
C PHE A 335 -0.50 -5.84 26.06
N GLY A 336 -1.42 -5.38 26.91
CA GLY A 336 -1.89 -6.08 28.11
C GLY A 336 -2.38 -7.51 27.82
N PHE A 337 -2.92 -7.77 26.63
CA PHE A 337 -3.39 -9.09 26.17
C PHE A 337 -2.26 -10.13 26.02
N ILE A 338 -0.99 -9.70 25.90
CA ILE A 338 0.20 -10.56 25.93
C ILE A 338 1.02 -10.40 27.22
N GLY A 339 0.42 -9.82 28.25
CA GLY A 339 1.06 -9.63 29.57
C GLY A 339 2.12 -8.54 29.62
N VAL A 340 2.08 -7.57 28.70
CA VAL A 340 3.00 -6.42 28.66
C VAL A 340 2.32 -5.20 29.27
N LYS A 341 2.98 -4.54 30.23
CA LYS A 341 2.54 -3.29 30.83
C LYS A 341 3.10 -2.09 30.06
N GLY A 342 2.28 -1.06 29.89
CA GLY A 342 2.65 0.17 29.18
C GLY A 342 2.27 0.15 27.71
N GLY A 343 2.34 1.31 27.08
CA GLY A 343 2.07 1.48 25.65
C GLY A 343 3.33 1.37 24.79
N GLN A 344 3.18 1.06 23.52
CA GLN A 344 4.30 0.79 22.60
C GLN A 344 5.32 1.94 22.55
N HIS A 345 4.87 3.19 22.45
CA HIS A 345 5.77 4.34 22.41
C HIS A 345 6.52 4.53 23.74
N GLU A 346 5.85 4.31 24.86
CA GLU A 346 6.52 4.34 26.17
C GLU A 346 7.56 3.24 26.31
N LEU A 347 7.25 2.03 25.84
CA LEU A 347 8.16 0.88 25.86
C LEU A 347 9.37 1.10 24.92
N SER A 348 9.18 1.78 23.79
CA SER A 348 10.30 2.08 22.88
C SER A 348 11.36 2.98 23.53
N HIS A 349 10.95 3.83 24.49
CA HIS A 349 11.85 4.63 25.31
C HIS A 349 12.31 3.91 26.59
N HIS A 350 12.80 2.67 26.42
CA HIS A 350 13.13 1.77 27.53
C HIS A 350 14.32 2.22 28.38
N ALA A 351 15.17 3.12 27.91
CA ALA A 351 16.37 3.60 28.63
C ALA A 351 17.22 2.43 29.22
N ASN A 352 17.23 1.27 28.55
CA ASN A 352 17.86 0.01 28.97
C ASN A 352 17.28 -0.61 30.25
N ASP A 353 16.09 -0.18 30.70
CA ASP A 353 15.34 -0.88 31.72
C ASP A 353 14.92 -2.26 31.22
N ALA A 354 15.21 -3.31 32.01
CA ALA A 354 15.04 -4.70 31.57
C ALA A 354 13.56 -5.09 31.36
N GLU A 355 12.64 -4.59 32.20
CA GLU A 355 11.21 -4.89 32.07
C GLU A 355 10.61 -4.21 30.85
N ARG A 356 10.91 -2.92 30.62
CA ARG A 356 10.49 -2.18 29.44
C ARG A 356 11.04 -2.77 28.16
N LEU A 357 12.33 -3.12 28.15
CA LEU A 357 12.98 -3.74 26.99
C LEU A 357 12.36 -5.11 26.66
N ALA A 358 12.07 -5.93 27.67
CA ALA A 358 11.38 -7.20 27.47
C ALA A 358 9.92 -7.00 26.97
N GLY A 359 9.21 -5.99 27.45
CA GLY A 359 7.89 -5.60 26.97
C GLY A 359 7.93 -5.12 25.53
N TYR A 360 8.91 -4.27 25.18
CA TYR A 360 9.14 -3.79 23.81
C TYR A 360 9.45 -4.95 22.86
N GLN A 361 10.32 -5.89 23.27
CA GLN A 361 10.61 -7.11 22.50
C GLN A 361 9.33 -7.92 22.20
N LYS A 362 8.51 -8.19 23.22
CA LYS A 362 7.25 -8.92 23.04
C LYS A 362 6.29 -8.20 22.09
N SER A 363 6.23 -6.86 22.14
CA SER A 363 5.39 -6.10 21.20
C SER A 363 5.87 -6.22 19.76
N ASN A 364 7.20 -6.22 19.53
CA ASN A 364 7.76 -6.46 18.19
C ASN A 364 7.45 -7.88 17.70
N GLU A 365 7.63 -8.90 18.54
CA GLU A 365 7.29 -10.29 18.21
C GLU A 365 5.81 -10.42 17.83
N PHE A 366 4.91 -9.79 18.58
CA PHE A 366 3.48 -9.80 18.26
C PHE A 366 3.18 -9.21 16.88
N MET A 367 3.79 -8.05 16.53
CA MET A 367 3.58 -7.44 15.22
C MET A 367 4.05 -8.33 14.08
N VAL A 368 5.20 -9.00 14.24
CA VAL A 368 5.70 -9.97 13.27
C VAL A 368 4.82 -11.22 13.23
N GLN A 369 4.31 -11.69 14.38
CA GLN A 369 3.43 -12.85 14.48
C GLN A 369 2.15 -12.65 13.67
N VAL A 370 1.42 -11.55 13.89
CA VAL A 370 0.16 -11.30 13.19
C VAL A 370 0.37 -11.09 11.68
N TRP A 371 1.48 -10.47 11.31
CA TRP A 371 1.87 -10.34 9.90
C TRP A 371 2.21 -11.70 9.28
N SER A 372 2.96 -12.55 9.99
CA SER A 372 3.28 -13.91 9.56
C SER A 372 2.03 -14.76 9.35
N GLU A 373 1.03 -14.66 10.23
CA GLU A 373 -0.25 -15.36 10.09
C GLU A 373 -0.97 -14.98 8.80
N ALA A 374 -0.98 -13.68 8.45
CA ALA A 374 -1.55 -13.21 7.18
C ALA A 374 -0.77 -13.76 5.97
N LEU A 375 0.57 -13.77 6.02
CA LEU A 375 1.40 -14.34 4.96
C LEU A 375 1.20 -15.86 4.81
N GLN A 376 1.01 -16.60 5.90
CA GLN A 376 0.71 -18.02 5.85
C GLN A 376 -0.64 -18.30 5.18
N LYS A 377 -1.67 -17.45 5.40
CA LYS A 377 -2.93 -17.52 4.66
C LYS A 377 -2.71 -17.29 3.16
N MET A 378 -1.85 -16.32 2.79
CA MET A 378 -1.48 -16.09 1.39
C MET A 378 -0.70 -17.26 0.79
N GLN A 379 0.20 -17.89 1.57
CA GLN A 379 0.94 -19.07 1.16
C GLN A 379 0.03 -20.29 0.95
N ALA A 380 -1.01 -20.44 1.74
CA ALA A 380 -2.00 -21.52 1.62
C ALA A 380 -2.97 -21.33 0.45
N THR A 381 -3.02 -20.14 -0.16
CA THR A 381 -3.93 -19.82 -1.26
C THR A 381 -3.26 -20.10 -2.60
N GLN A 382 -3.77 -21.09 -3.35
CA GLN A 382 -3.24 -21.46 -4.66
C GLN A 382 -3.77 -20.54 -5.77
N GLU A 383 -2.90 -20.07 -6.66
CA GLU A 383 -3.19 -19.26 -7.84
C GLU A 383 -2.46 -19.81 -9.08
N GLY A 384 -3.05 -20.79 -9.75
CA GLY A 384 -2.40 -21.51 -10.84
C GLY A 384 -1.22 -22.34 -10.32
N GLU A 385 -0.04 -22.16 -10.91
CA GLU A 385 1.19 -22.88 -10.52
C GLU A 385 1.88 -22.31 -9.27
N ARG A 386 1.43 -21.16 -8.77
CA ARG A 386 2.00 -20.44 -7.62
C ARG A 386 0.96 -20.20 -6.56
N THR A 387 1.42 -19.81 -5.38
CA THR A 387 0.54 -19.32 -4.31
C THR A 387 0.32 -17.82 -4.45
N LEU A 388 -0.67 -17.29 -3.74
CA LEU A 388 -0.92 -15.86 -3.64
C LEU A 388 0.32 -15.11 -3.11
N LEU A 389 1.04 -15.70 -2.14
CA LEU A 389 2.27 -15.11 -1.61
C LEU A 389 3.38 -15.09 -2.67
N GLU A 390 3.56 -16.17 -3.43
CA GLU A 390 4.55 -16.22 -4.52
C GLU A 390 4.25 -15.20 -5.63
N ASN A 391 2.99 -14.83 -5.84
CA ASN A 391 2.58 -13.77 -6.78
C ASN A 391 2.62 -12.37 -6.16
N SER A 392 2.90 -12.23 -4.88
CA SER A 392 2.88 -10.97 -4.15
C SER A 392 4.27 -10.51 -3.71
N MET A 393 4.36 -9.23 -3.37
CA MET A 393 5.48 -8.56 -2.70
C MET A 393 4.90 -7.85 -1.48
N VAL A 394 5.19 -8.35 -0.27
CA VAL A 394 4.65 -7.80 0.99
C VAL A 394 5.82 -7.34 1.84
N LEU A 395 5.98 -6.02 1.97
CA LEU A 395 7.04 -5.38 2.75
C LEU A 395 6.53 -5.07 4.15
N LEU A 396 7.29 -5.42 5.19
CA LEU A 396 7.10 -4.96 6.56
C LEU A 396 8.21 -4.00 6.94
N THR A 397 7.87 -2.86 7.55
CA THR A 397 8.86 -1.85 7.97
C THR A 397 8.37 -1.03 9.17
N SER A 398 9.28 -0.25 9.74
CA SER A 398 9.03 0.81 10.72
C SER A 398 9.84 2.05 10.38
N SER A 399 9.55 3.17 11.02
CA SER A 399 10.22 4.46 10.83
C SER A 399 11.64 4.52 11.43
N LEU A 400 11.91 3.68 12.42
CA LEU A 400 13.13 3.62 13.21
C LEU A 400 13.67 2.19 13.25
N PHE A 401 15.02 2.05 13.32
CA PHE A 401 15.63 0.77 13.65
C PHE A 401 15.75 0.58 15.17
N ASP A 402 16.14 1.62 15.89
CA ASP A 402 16.14 1.65 17.35
C ASP A 402 15.18 2.74 17.82
N GLY A 403 14.08 2.32 18.45
CA GLY A 403 13.08 3.26 18.98
C GLY A 403 13.61 4.11 20.13
N ASN A 404 14.50 3.57 20.98
CA ASN A 404 15.05 4.27 22.13
C ASN A 404 16.03 5.38 21.71
N ALA A 405 16.87 5.09 20.72
CA ALA A 405 17.83 6.04 20.18
C ALA A 405 17.25 6.93 19.08
N HIS A 406 16.01 6.70 18.63
CA HIS A 406 15.44 7.27 17.41
C HIS A 406 16.33 7.06 16.18
N ASP A 407 17.03 5.90 16.13
CA ASP A 407 17.96 5.61 15.04
C ASP A 407 17.23 5.30 13.73
N SER A 408 17.49 6.11 12.71
CA SER A 408 17.07 5.90 11.34
C SER A 408 18.22 5.75 10.36
N THR A 409 19.45 5.53 10.87
CA THR A 409 20.63 5.27 10.03
C THR A 409 20.56 3.94 9.28
N GLN A 410 19.61 3.10 9.65
CA GLN A 410 19.12 1.95 8.94
C GLN A 410 17.64 1.74 9.29
N LEU A 411 16.93 0.92 8.52
CA LEU A 411 15.51 0.65 8.73
C LEU A 411 15.27 -0.86 8.92
N PRO A 412 14.27 -1.25 9.74
CA PRO A 412 13.85 -2.65 9.85
C PRO A 412 13.01 -3.01 8.63
N LEU A 413 13.55 -3.79 7.72
CA LEU A 413 12.92 -4.13 6.45
C LEU A 413 12.89 -5.64 6.25
N VAL A 414 11.70 -6.17 6.05
CA VAL A 414 11.46 -7.57 5.70
C VAL A 414 10.50 -7.62 4.51
N LEU A 415 10.93 -8.23 3.40
CA LEU A 415 10.12 -8.44 2.22
C LEU A 415 9.76 -9.91 2.10
N ALA A 416 8.48 -10.22 2.00
CA ALA A 416 7.97 -11.57 1.80
C ALA A 416 7.31 -11.71 0.42
N GLY A 417 7.42 -12.90 -0.16
CA GLY A 417 6.78 -13.27 -1.42
C GLY A 417 7.73 -13.36 -2.61
N GLY A 418 7.20 -13.90 -3.71
CA GLY A 418 7.99 -14.24 -4.89
C GLY A 418 7.90 -13.23 -6.05
N GLY A 419 7.02 -12.20 -5.95
CA GLY A 419 6.83 -11.22 -7.01
C GLY A 419 6.52 -11.83 -8.39
N GLY A 420 5.75 -12.93 -8.41
CA GLY A 420 5.45 -13.68 -9.63
C GLY A 420 6.66 -14.43 -10.20
N GLY A 421 7.57 -14.88 -9.34
CA GLY A 421 8.81 -15.60 -9.71
C GLY A 421 9.97 -14.68 -10.06
N THR A 422 9.88 -13.38 -9.74
CA THR A 422 10.95 -12.40 -9.99
C THR A 422 11.74 -12.03 -8.73
N LEU A 423 11.40 -12.63 -7.60
CA LEU A 423 12.11 -12.51 -6.33
C LEU A 423 12.47 -13.88 -5.79
N ARG A 424 13.64 -13.99 -5.19
CA ARG A 424 14.10 -15.21 -4.52
C ARG A 424 14.24 -14.96 -3.02
N GLY A 425 13.35 -15.57 -2.23
CA GLY A 425 13.38 -15.53 -0.76
C GLY A 425 14.47 -16.42 -0.13
N GLY A 426 14.40 -16.56 1.20
CA GLY A 426 15.33 -17.37 2.00
C GLY A 426 16.69 -16.70 2.17
N ARG A 427 16.78 -15.36 2.09
CA ARG A 427 18.07 -14.64 2.08
C ARG A 427 18.08 -13.42 2.98
N ALA A 428 19.21 -13.16 3.63
CA ALA A 428 19.53 -11.91 4.28
C ALA A 428 20.50 -11.10 3.43
N PHE A 429 20.24 -9.80 3.33
CA PHE A 429 21.09 -8.81 2.66
C PHE A 429 21.67 -7.87 3.71
N GLU A 430 22.96 -7.63 3.63
CA GLU A 430 23.66 -6.69 4.53
C GLU A 430 24.40 -5.64 3.70
N PHE A 431 24.15 -4.38 4.00
CA PHE A 431 24.77 -3.22 3.35
C PHE A 431 25.65 -2.50 4.36
N ASP A 432 26.92 -2.31 4.02
CA ASP A 432 27.85 -1.52 4.84
C ASP A 432 27.36 -0.07 4.96
N LYS A 433 27.51 0.54 6.15
CA LYS A 433 27.16 1.94 6.39
C LYS A 433 27.86 2.93 5.46
N LYS A 434 29.00 2.56 4.90
CA LYS A 434 29.79 3.35 3.93
C LYS A 434 29.30 3.16 2.49
N ASP A 435 28.45 2.17 2.22
CA ASP A 435 27.91 1.93 0.89
C ASP A 435 26.85 2.99 0.56
N GLU A 436 27.16 3.88 -0.36
CA GLU A 436 26.19 4.89 -0.85
C GLU A 436 24.99 4.24 -1.58
N ASN A 437 25.11 2.99 -1.99
CA ASN A 437 24.04 2.24 -2.66
C ASN A 437 22.96 1.70 -1.70
N ARG A 438 23.14 1.83 -0.39
CA ARG A 438 22.18 1.37 0.64
C ARG A 438 20.93 2.26 0.78
N LYS A 439 20.54 2.99 -0.26
CA LYS A 439 19.33 3.83 -0.27
C LYS A 439 18.07 2.99 -0.37
N LEU A 440 17.09 3.20 0.51
CA LEU A 440 15.81 2.50 0.48
C LEU A 440 15.09 2.69 -0.87
N CYS A 441 15.19 3.86 -1.49
CA CYS A 441 14.54 4.13 -2.77
C CYS A 441 15.04 3.23 -3.92
N ARG A 442 16.21 2.58 -3.79
CA ARG A 442 16.65 1.55 -4.73
C ARG A 442 15.81 0.27 -4.63
N LEU A 443 15.41 -0.12 -3.41
CA LEU A 443 14.45 -1.20 -3.22
C LEU A 443 13.10 -0.82 -3.82
N HIS A 444 12.63 0.42 -3.59
CA HIS A 444 11.38 0.89 -4.18
C HIS A 444 11.40 0.85 -5.71
N LEU A 445 12.47 1.32 -6.36
CA LEU A 445 12.62 1.19 -7.82
C LEU A 445 12.55 -0.27 -8.28
N ALA A 446 13.18 -1.19 -7.56
CA ALA A 446 13.14 -2.62 -7.89
C ALA A 446 11.73 -3.23 -7.75
N LEU A 447 10.95 -2.81 -6.73
CA LEU A 447 9.56 -3.26 -6.54
C LEU A 447 8.62 -2.61 -7.57
N MET A 448 8.77 -1.31 -7.85
CA MET A 448 8.00 -0.59 -8.87
C MET A 448 8.20 -1.20 -10.26
N GLU A 449 9.43 -1.54 -10.64
CA GLU A 449 9.73 -2.19 -11.92
C GLU A 449 9.00 -3.53 -12.05
N ARG A 450 8.94 -4.33 -10.98
CA ARG A 450 8.19 -5.60 -10.93
C ARG A 450 6.69 -5.41 -11.07
N MET A 451 6.17 -4.26 -10.64
CA MET A 451 4.77 -3.86 -10.85
C MET A 451 4.53 -3.18 -12.22
N GLY A 452 5.51 -3.20 -13.11
CA GLY A 452 5.40 -2.63 -14.45
C GLY A 452 5.57 -1.11 -14.51
N VAL A 453 6.14 -0.50 -13.48
CA VAL A 453 6.49 0.93 -13.45
C VAL A 453 7.99 1.07 -13.61
N ARG A 454 8.42 1.62 -14.73
CA ARG A 454 9.82 1.99 -14.97
C ARG A 454 9.97 3.49 -14.92
N THR A 455 10.89 3.96 -14.10
CA THR A 455 11.26 5.36 -13.98
C THR A 455 12.78 5.45 -13.82
N GLU A 456 13.38 6.50 -14.39
CA GLU A 456 14.81 6.74 -14.31
C GLU A 456 15.24 7.14 -12.89
N ARG A 457 14.31 7.69 -12.10
CA ARG A 457 14.60 8.16 -10.75
C ARG A 457 13.37 8.04 -9.84
N PHE A 458 13.61 7.69 -8.58
CA PHE A 458 12.62 7.79 -7.52
C PHE A 458 13.29 8.19 -6.20
N GLY A 459 12.73 9.23 -5.55
CA GLY A 459 13.32 9.80 -4.34
C GLY A 459 14.78 10.19 -4.58
N ASP A 460 15.68 9.60 -3.81
CA ASP A 460 17.13 9.83 -3.88
C ASP A 460 17.89 8.77 -4.71
N ALA A 461 17.20 7.85 -5.37
CA ALA A 461 17.79 6.76 -6.15
C ALA A 461 17.52 6.89 -7.65
N ASP A 462 18.50 6.49 -8.46
CA ASP A 462 18.49 6.46 -9.92
C ASP A 462 18.69 5.04 -10.51
N LYS A 463 18.89 4.04 -9.65
CA LYS A 463 19.07 2.64 -10.04
C LYS A 463 18.34 1.72 -9.06
N PRO A 464 17.71 0.64 -9.55
CA PRO A 464 17.09 -0.34 -8.67
C PRO A 464 18.14 -1.09 -7.83
N LEU A 465 17.69 -1.66 -6.73
CA LEU A 465 18.49 -2.57 -5.92
C LEU A 465 18.75 -3.85 -6.72
N PRO A 466 20.02 -4.27 -6.91
CA PRO A 466 20.36 -5.48 -7.66
C PRO A 466 20.09 -6.75 -6.82
N ASP A 467 20.28 -7.91 -7.46
CA ASP A 467 20.41 -9.23 -6.84
C ASP A 467 19.19 -9.73 -6.03
N LEU A 468 18.00 -9.22 -6.32
CA LEU A 468 16.76 -9.70 -5.71
C LEU A 468 16.19 -10.98 -6.35
N VAL A 469 16.81 -11.47 -7.41
CA VAL A 469 16.39 -12.70 -8.16
C VAL A 469 17.12 -13.92 -7.62
#